data_caa7ba99c00ce75629437b8ce964ae24
#
_entry.id   caa7ba99c00ce75629437b8ce964ae24
#
_cell.length_a   1.000
_cell.length_b   1.000
_cell.length_c   1.000
_cell.angle_alpha   90.00
_cell.angle_beta   90.00
_cell.angle_gamma   90.00
#
_symmetry.space_group_name_H-M   'P 1'
#
loop_
_entity.id
_entity.type
_entity.pdbx_description
1 polymer ?
#
loop_
_entity_poly.entity_id
_entity_poly.type
_entity_poly.pdbx_seq_one_letter_code
_entity_poly.pdbx_strand_id
1 'polypeptide(L)'
;ERGRALLETARPSLQRGLTALGCRVVPGEANYLLFRLPGVTDLKARMLGRGILLRSCANYRGLGPDWYRTAVRTPGENQILLDTLAAVLAAGEA
;
A
#
# COMPACT_ATOMS: atom_id res chain seq x y z
N GLU A 1 -18.99 -10.29 11.59
CA GLU A 1 -18.75 -9.01 12.07
C GLU A 1 -17.35 -8.72 12.55
N ARG A 2 -16.64 -9.74 12.89
CA ARG A 2 -15.23 -9.52 13.22
C ARG A 2 -14.48 -8.89 12.05
N GLY A 3 -14.77 -9.36 10.84
CA GLY A 3 -14.10 -8.82 9.68
C GLY A 3 -14.41 -7.35 9.46
N ARG A 4 -15.68 -6.98 9.71
CA ARG A 4 -16.08 -5.61 9.54
C ARG A 4 -15.39 -4.70 10.57
N ALA A 5 -15.40 -5.13 11.83
CA ALA A 5 -14.76 -4.33 12.87
C ALA A 5 -13.26 -4.19 12.59
N LEU A 6 -12.64 -5.27 12.11
CA LEU A 6 -11.23 -5.24 11.79
C LEU A 6 -10.94 -4.23 10.69
N LEU A 7 -11.77 -4.22 9.64
CA LEU A 7 -11.58 -3.27 8.55
C LEU A 7 -11.77 -1.84 9.01
N GLU A 8 -12.75 -1.61 9.88
CA GLU A 8 -13.01 -0.26 10.37
C GLU A 8 -11.85 0.28 11.20
N THR A 9 -11.10 -0.61 11.84
CA THR A 9 -9.96 -0.20 12.65
C THR A 9 -8.68 -0.19 11.83
N ALA A 10 -8.48 -1.22 11.02
CA ALA A 10 -7.23 -1.41 10.31
C ALA A 10 -7.06 -0.45 9.13
N ARG A 11 -8.17 -0.12 8.46
CA ARG A 11 -8.07 0.74 7.28
C ARG A 11 -7.52 2.12 7.60
N PRO A 12 -8.05 2.84 8.58
CA PRO A 12 -7.49 4.17 8.89
C PRO A 12 -6.05 4.10 9.33
N SER A 13 -5.69 3.05 10.07
CA SER A 13 -4.33 2.87 10.52
C SER A 13 -3.37 2.66 9.35
N LEU A 14 -3.75 1.79 8.40
CA LEU A 14 -2.95 1.56 7.22
C LEU A 14 -2.83 2.82 6.38
N GLN A 15 -3.94 3.53 6.22
CA GLN A 15 -3.95 4.77 5.45
C GLN A 15 -2.97 5.78 6.04
N ARG A 16 -3.00 5.95 7.36
CA ARG A 16 -2.08 6.88 8.01
C ARG A 16 -0.63 6.46 7.82
N GLY A 17 -0.37 5.15 7.91
CA GLY A 17 0.98 4.65 7.73
C GLY A 17 1.50 4.91 6.32
N LEU A 18 0.66 4.66 5.32
CA LEU A 18 1.04 4.93 3.94
C LEU A 18 1.30 6.42 3.71
N THR A 19 0.43 7.26 4.26
CA THR A 19 0.58 8.70 4.12
C THR A 19 1.89 9.18 4.75
N ALA A 20 2.24 8.61 5.89
CA ALA A 20 3.48 8.96 6.57
C ALA A 20 4.71 8.61 5.75
N LEU A 21 4.59 7.62 4.87
CA LEU A 21 5.68 7.19 4.00
C LEU A 21 5.73 7.97 2.69
N GLY A 22 4.85 8.95 2.53
CA GLY A 22 4.86 9.79 1.34
C GLY A 22 3.88 9.38 0.28
N CYS A 23 3.02 8.41 0.56
CA CYS A 23 2.02 7.97 -0.39
C CYS A 23 0.80 8.88 -0.36
N ARG A 24 0.18 9.05 -1.52
CA ARG A 24 -1.12 9.70 -1.60
C ARG A 24 -2.16 8.60 -1.60
N VAL A 25 -3.00 8.59 -0.58
CA VAL A 25 -3.96 7.51 -0.41
C VAL A 25 -5.34 7.99 -0.82
N VAL A 26 -5.99 7.19 -1.66
CA VAL A 26 -7.37 7.43 -2.05
C VAL A 26 -8.20 6.33 -1.41
N PRO A 27 -9.17 6.67 -0.57
CA PRO A 27 -10.02 5.65 0.03
C PRO A 27 -10.71 4.84 -1.06
N GLY A 28 -10.55 3.53 -1.00
CA GLY A 28 -11.10 2.65 -2.01
C GLY A 28 -12.30 1.89 -1.49
N GLU A 29 -12.49 0.73 -2.09
CA GLU A 29 -13.55 -0.16 -1.66
C GLU A 29 -13.25 -0.74 -0.29
N ALA A 30 -14.20 -1.50 0.23
CA ALA A 30 -14.15 -1.91 1.63
C ALA A 30 -12.84 -2.59 2.04
N ASN A 31 -12.27 -3.38 1.15
CA ASN A 31 -11.15 -4.23 1.56
C ASN A 31 -9.83 -3.89 0.90
N TYR A 32 -9.71 -2.71 0.27
CA TYR A 32 -8.42 -2.30 -0.26
C TYR A 32 -8.31 -0.79 -0.32
N LEU A 33 -7.08 -0.31 -0.49
CA LEU A 33 -6.77 1.10 -0.65
C LEU A 33 -5.98 1.29 -1.93
N LEU A 34 -6.28 2.39 -2.62
CA LEU A 34 -5.45 2.85 -3.72
C LEU A 34 -4.47 3.87 -3.18
N PHE A 35 -3.25 3.82 -3.66
CA PHE A 35 -2.29 4.83 -3.26
C PHE A 35 -1.31 5.11 -4.39
N ARG A 36 -0.82 6.32 -4.41
CA ARG A 36 0.19 6.75 -5.35
C ARG A 36 1.48 7.05 -4.61
N LEU A 37 2.58 6.54 -5.13
CA LEU A 37 3.91 6.88 -4.62
C LEU A 37 4.63 7.62 -5.74
N PRO A 38 4.56 8.95 -5.75
CA PRO A 38 5.01 9.72 -6.91
C PRO A 38 6.45 9.40 -7.30
N GLY A 39 6.63 9.08 -8.58
CA GLY A 39 7.95 8.82 -9.13
C GLY A 39 8.46 7.41 -8.92
N VAL A 40 7.74 6.57 -8.19
CA VAL A 40 8.19 5.19 -7.93
C VAL A 40 7.36 4.25 -8.78
N THR A 41 7.95 3.72 -9.83
CA THR A 41 7.23 2.91 -10.80
C THR A 41 7.57 1.43 -10.74
N ASP A 42 8.50 1.03 -9.89
CA ASP A 42 8.93 -0.35 -9.77
C ASP A 42 8.65 -0.94 -8.39
N LEU A 43 7.71 -0.33 -7.67
CA LEU A 43 7.43 -0.74 -6.29
C LEU A 43 6.90 -2.17 -6.22
N LYS A 44 6.07 -2.55 -7.19
CA LYS A 44 5.51 -3.90 -7.19
C LYS A 44 6.62 -4.94 -7.20
N ALA A 45 7.61 -4.77 -8.07
CA ALA A 45 8.70 -5.72 -8.18
C ALA A 45 9.57 -5.72 -6.93
N ARG A 46 9.83 -4.55 -6.38
CA ARG A 46 10.66 -4.44 -5.17
C ARG A 46 9.98 -5.10 -3.98
N MET A 47 8.68 -4.88 -3.82
CA MET A 47 7.95 -5.48 -2.71
C MET A 47 7.84 -6.98 -2.87
N LEU A 48 7.64 -7.45 -4.11
CA LEU A 48 7.58 -8.87 -4.37
C LEU A 48 8.89 -9.56 -4.00
N GLY A 49 10.01 -8.90 -4.26
CA GLY A 49 11.31 -9.43 -3.89
C GLY A 49 11.47 -9.61 -2.39
N ARG A 50 10.62 -8.96 -1.60
CA ARG A 50 10.64 -9.10 -0.15
C ARG A 50 9.44 -9.88 0.36
N GLY A 51 8.72 -10.56 -0.53
CA GLY A 51 7.61 -11.42 -0.14
C GLY A 51 6.28 -10.73 0.02
N ILE A 52 6.16 -9.49 -0.41
CA ILE A 52 4.93 -8.71 -0.30
C ILE A 52 4.33 -8.52 -1.69
N LEU A 53 3.08 -8.91 -1.83
CA LEU A 53 2.38 -8.76 -3.11
C LEU A 53 1.62 -7.46 -3.15
N LEU A 54 1.99 -6.60 -4.08
CA LEU A 54 1.24 -5.39 -4.39
C LEU A 54 0.66 -5.51 -5.78
N ARG A 55 -0.43 -4.80 -6.01
CA ARG A 55 -1.01 -4.74 -7.33
C ARG A 55 -0.72 -3.39 -7.96
N SER A 56 -0.29 -3.42 -9.22
CA SER A 56 -0.08 -2.20 -9.97
C SER A 56 -1.38 -1.74 -10.58
N CYS A 57 -1.60 -0.42 -10.60
CA CYS A 57 -2.78 0.16 -11.22
C CYS A 57 -2.43 0.87 -12.53
N ALA A 58 -1.29 0.52 -13.12
CA ALA A 58 -0.87 1.17 -14.36
C ALA A 58 -1.87 0.95 -15.50
N ASN A 59 -2.61 -0.15 -15.46
CA ASN A 59 -3.61 -0.44 -16.48
C ASN A 59 -4.93 0.29 -16.27
N TYR A 60 -5.11 0.92 -15.12
CA TYR A 60 -6.37 1.61 -14.83
C TYR A 60 -6.41 2.91 -15.59
N ARG A 61 -7.59 3.19 -16.14
CA ARG A 61 -7.77 4.45 -16.86
C ARG A 61 -7.54 5.63 -15.92
N GLY A 62 -6.70 6.55 -16.34
CA GLY A 62 -6.43 7.74 -15.57
C GLY A 62 -5.39 7.58 -14.48
N LEU A 63 -4.86 6.39 -14.30
CA LEU A 63 -3.82 6.16 -13.31
C LEU A 63 -2.52 5.80 -14.02
N GLY A 64 -1.42 6.27 -13.45
CA GLY A 64 -0.12 6.03 -14.03
C GLY A 64 0.60 4.84 -13.41
N PRO A 65 1.86 4.64 -13.80
CA PRO A 65 2.62 3.49 -13.32
C PRO A 65 3.05 3.60 -11.86
N ASP A 66 2.86 4.76 -11.24
CA ASP A 66 3.20 4.94 -9.83
C ASP A 66 1.98 4.80 -8.91
N TRP A 67 0.89 4.26 -9.43
CA TRP A 67 -0.31 3.95 -8.64
C TRP A 67 -0.34 2.47 -8.31
N TYR A 68 -0.75 2.17 -7.08
CA TYR A 68 -0.77 0.81 -6.56
C TYR A 68 -2.01 0.59 -5.72
N ARG A 69 -2.30 -0.69 -5.49
CA ARG A 69 -3.44 -1.11 -4.69
C ARG A 69 -2.98 -2.17 -3.70
N THR A 70 -3.40 -2.03 -2.45
CA THR A 70 -3.09 -3.04 -1.44
C THR A 70 -4.34 -3.39 -0.67
N ALA A 71 -4.44 -4.67 -0.27
CA ALA A 71 -5.55 -5.13 0.54
C ALA A 71 -5.38 -4.64 1.98
N VAL A 72 -6.52 -4.36 2.62
CA VAL A 72 -6.53 -4.06 4.04
C VAL A 72 -6.63 -5.40 4.76
N ARG A 73 -5.65 -5.70 5.59
CA ARG A 73 -5.58 -6.98 6.29
C ARG A 73 -5.56 -6.75 7.78
N THR A 74 -5.12 -7.75 8.53
CA THR A 74 -5.01 -7.61 9.98
C THR A 74 -3.99 -6.53 10.32
N PRO A 75 -4.09 -5.92 11.50
CA PRO A 75 -3.11 -4.89 11.88
C PRO A 75 -1.67 -5.39 11.83
N GLY A 76 -1.42 -6.65 12.22
CA GLY A 76 -0.08 -7.19 12.15
C GLY A 76 0.44 -7.31 10.73
N GLU A 77 -0.41 -7.77 9.82
CA GLU A 77 -0.03 -7.90 8.42
C GLU A 77 0.17 -6.53 7.78
N ASN A 78 -0.68 -5.56 8.14
CA ASN A 78 -0.53 -4.21 7.62
C ASN A 78 0.77 -3.58 8.11
N GLN A 79 1.16 -3.88 9.35
CA GLN A 79 2.42 -3.35 9.88
C GLN A 79 3.61 -3.93 9.14
N ILE A 80 3.54 -5.22 8.79
CA ILE A 80 4.60 -5.85 8.00
C ILE A 80 4.72 -5.16 6.64
N LEU A 81 3.58 -4.86 6.02
CA LEU A 81 3.58 -4.15 4.75
C LEU A 81 4.25 -2.79 4.90
N LEU A 82 3.88 -2.04 5.94
CA LEU A 82 4.43 -0.71 6.14
C LEU A 82 5.92 -0.75 6.45
N ASP A 83 6.35 -1.69 7.28
CA ASP A 83 7.77 -1.83 7.60
C ASP A 83 8.57 -2.20 6.36
N THR A 84 8.03 -3.12 5.55
CA THR A 84 8.72 -3.54 4.34
C THR A 84 8.78 -2.40 3.33
N LEU A 85 7.69 -1.66 3.20
CA LEU A 85 7.66 -0.51 2.30
C LEU A 85 8.67 0.55 2.72
N ALA A 86 8.76 0.82 4.01
CA ALA A 86 9.73 1.78 4.51
C ALA A 86 11.16 1.35 4.17
N ALA A 87 11.44 0.05 4.33
CA ALA A 87 12.77 -0.47 4.03
C ALA A 87 13.08 -0.40 2.53
N VAL A 88 12.08 -0.70 1.70
CA VAL A 88 12.24 -0.63 0.26
C VAL A 88 12.51 0.81 -0.19
N LEU A 89 11.79 1.75 0.37
CA LEU A 89 11.96 3.15 0.00
C LEU A 89 13.32 3.67 0.44
N ALA A 90 13.79 3.27 1.60
CA ALA A 90 15.11 3.65 2.07
C ALA A 90 16.20 3.09 1.18
N ALA A 91 16.06 1.83 0.78
CA ALA A 91 17.04 1.20 -0.10
C ALA A 91 17.00 1.80 -1.50
N GLY A 92 15.79 2.17 -1.94
CA GLY A 92 15.61 2.71 -3.28
C GLY A 92 16.20 4.10 -3.47
N GLU A 93 16.49 4.77 -2.37
CA GLU A 93 17.08 6.10 -2.45
C GLU A 93 18.47 6.08 -3.07
N ALA A 94 19.16 5.00 -2.88
CA ALA A 94 20.50 4.88 -3.46
C ALA A 94 20.47 4.70 -4.96
#